data_cf5b8029d6a60e41dc78a32aa2ae2070
#
_entry.id   cf5b8029d6a60e41dc78a32aa2ae2070
#
_cell.length_a   1.000
_cell.length_b   1.000
_cell.length_c   1.000
_cell.angle_alpha   90.00
_cell.angle_beta   90.00
_cell.angle_gamma   90.00
#
_symmetry.space_group_name_H-M   'P 1'
#
loop_
_entity.id
_entity.type
_entity.pdbx_description
1 polymer ?
#
loop_
_entity_poly.entity_id
_entity_poly.type
_entity_poly.pdbx_seq_one_letter_code
_entity_poly.pdbx_strand_id
1 'polypeptide(L)'
;ADVIKVEPPGAGDPMRVWGRGDYPLWWSVCARNKKCITANLRKPEGQELVKKLISQADMVLENFRPGTLEKWGMSYDELSAQNPGLIMIRVSGYGQTGPYSKRAGYASVGEAIGGMRYLCGEPDRKPSRTGLSLGDSLAATYACMGALAALHHREKTGEGQVIDASIYESVLTVMEATIPEYTVSNHIRERSGSKLPNIALSNIYDCKNGSIVIGANQDTIFRRLCDAMQQPELASDKRFINHVSRGDNQETL
;
A
#
# COMPACT_ATOMS: atom_id res chain seq x y z
N ALA A 1 11.49 16.01 8.46
CA ALA A 1 11.52 16.81 7.23
C ALA A 1 10.69 18.08 7.42
N ASP A 2 11.12 19.18 6.83
CA ASP A 2 10.31 20.38 6.69
C ASP A 2 9.47 20.25 5.42
N VAL A 3 8.13 20.26 5.56
CA VAL A 3 7.23 19.94 4.46
C VAL A 3 6.31 21.14 4.18
N ILE A 4 6.34 21.62 2.95
CA ILE A 4 5.42 22.60 2.42
C ILE A 4 4.40 21.89 1.54
N LYS A 5 3.12 21.95 1.95
CA LYS A 5 2.01 21.39 1.16
C LYS A 5 1.35 22.50 0.36
N VAL A 6 1.36 22.36 -0.94
CA VAL A 6 0.70 23.29 -1.87
C VAL A 6 -0.72 22.80 -2.16
N GLU A 7 -1.71 23.65 -1.96
CA GLU A 7 -3.13 23.37 -2.13
C GLU A 7 -3.79 24.32 -3.12
N PRO A 8 -4.91 23.93 -3.75
CA PRO A 8 -5.68 24.89 -4.55
C PRO A 8 -6.26 26.00 -3.66
N PRO A 9 -6.39 27.25 -4.15
CA PRO A 9 -7.06 28.33 -3.43
C PRO A 9 -8.54 28.01 -3.16
N GLY A 10 -9.11 28.63 -2.15
CA GLY A 10 -10.50 28.46 -1.74
C GLY A 10 -10.66 27.31 -0.75
N ALA A 11 -11.29 26.21 -1.16
CA ALA A 11 -11.57 25.08 -0.28
C ALA A 11 -10.32 24.28 0.18
N GLY A 12 -9.17 24.47 -0.48
CA GLY A 12 -7.95 23.71 -0.20
C GLY A 12 -8.03 22.26 -0.66
N ASP A 13 -7.33 21.41 0.05
CA ASP A 13 -7.36 19.96 -0.21
C ASP A 13 -8.73 19.35 0.19
N PRO A 14 -9.36 18.52 -0.65
CA PRO A 14 -10.62 17.85 -0.30
C PRO A 14 -10.56 17.06 1.01
N MET A 15 -9.40 16.58 1.43
CA MET A 15 -9.22 15.84 2.69
C MET A 15 -9.50 16.71 3.94
N ARG A 16 -9.52 18.04 3.79
CA ARG A 16 -9.85 18.97 4.88
C ARG A 16 -11.24 18.77 5.47
N VAL A 17 -12.15 18.15 4.70
CA VAL A 17 -13.52 17.85 5.14
C VAL A 17 -13.76 16.37 5.40
N TRP A 18 -12.71 15.53 5.32
CA TRP A 18 -12.86 14.10 5.56
C TRP A 18 -12.81 13.78 7.06
N GLY A 19 -13.91 13.22 7.57
CA GLY A 19 -14.02 12.88 8.98
C GLY A 19 -15.43 12.42 9.33
N ARG A 20 -15.76 12.52 10.60
CA ARG A 20 -17.12 12.27 11.13
C ARG A 20 -17.58 13.51 11.89
N GLY A 21 -18.82 13.93 11.61
CA GLY A 21 -19.38 15.16 12.15
C GLY A 21 -18.51 16.36 11.74
N ASP A 22 -18.28 17.26 12.68
CA ASP A 22 -17.52 18.51 12.44
C ASP A 22 -15.99 18.35 12.55
N TYR A 23 -15.49 17.11 12.66
CA TYR A 23 -14.08 16.84 12.88
C TYR A 23 -13.41 16.28 11.61
N PRO A 24 -12.50 17.01 10.98
CA PRO A 24 -11.72 16.56 9.83
C PRO A 24 -10.56 15.66 10.28
N LEU A 25 -10.88 14.47 10.81
CA LEU A 25 -9.92 13.58 11.46
C LEU A 25 -8.81 13.09 10.52
N TRP A 26 -9.14 12.89 9.23
CA TRP A 26 -8.13 12.52 8.22
C TRP A 26 -7.09 13.61 8.02
N TRP A 27 -7.54 14.86 7.96
CA TRP A 27 -6.65 16.01 7.85
C TRP A 27 -5.70 16.11 9.04
N SER A 28 -6.22 15.94 10.25
CA SER A 28 -5.43 16.01 11.48
C SER A 28 -4.30 14.97 11.54
N VAL A 29 -4.51 13.79 10.90
CA VAL A 29 -3.49 12.75 10.80
C VAL A 29 -2.52 13.04 9.65
N CYS A 30 -3.04 13.26 8.44
CA CYS A 30 -2.22 13.33 7.23
C CYS A 30 -1.48 14.66 7.04
N ALA A 31 -2.02 15.77 7.59
CA ALA A 31 -1.42 17.10 7.44
C ALA A 31 -0.54 17.52 8.62
N ARG A 32 -0.41 16.69 9.64
CA ARG A 32 0.40 17.00 10.83
C ARG A 32 1.83 17.40 10.45
N ASN A 33 2.31 18.50 11.06
CA ASN A 33 3.64 19.07 10.84
C ASN A 33 3.92 19.58 9.42
N LYS A 34 2.89 19.77 8.59
CA LYS A 34 3.05 20.36 7.26
C LYS A 34 2.67 21.85 7.29
N LYS A 35 3.47 22.67 6.65
CA LYS A 35 3.15 24.08 6.38
C LYS A 35 2.31 24.13 5.10
N CYS A 36 1.08 24.63 5.19
CA CYS A 36 0.17 24.68 4.06
C CYS A 36 0.17 26.06 3.42
N ILE A 37 0.30 26.10 2.10
CA ILE A 37 0.15 27.32 1.29
C ILE A 37 -0.84 27.03 0.16
N THR A 38 -1.38 28.09 -0.44
CA THR A 38 -2.26 27.97 -1.61
C THR A 38 -1.60 28.52 -2.86
N ALA A 39 -1.68 27.79 -3.97
CA ALA A 39 -1.30 28.24 -5.29
C ALA A 39 -2.22 27.64 -6.35
N ASN A 40 -2.67 28.46 -7.30
CA ASN A 40 -3.46 27.98 -8.41
C ASN A 40 -2.55 27.49 -9.55
N LEU A 41 -2.25 26.19 -9.56
CA LEU A 41 -1.40 25.58 -10.59
C LEU A 41 -2.01 25.56 -11.99
N ARG A 42 -3.27 25.99 -12.17
CA ARG A 42 -3.87 26.23 -13.49
C ARG A 42 -3.55 27.62 -14.03
N LYS A 43 -2.87 28.45 -13.27
CA LYS A 43 -2.46 29.81 -13.62
C LYS A 43 -0.93 29.90 -13.69
N PRO A 44 -0.37 30.62 -14.67
CA PRO A 44 1.09 30.79 -14.79
C PRO A 44 1.74 31.32 -13.51
N GLU A 45 1.10 32.28 -12.83
CA GLU A 45 1.62 32.88 -11.60
C GLU A 45 1.77 31.85 -10.46
N GLY A 46 0.80 30.91 -10.36
CA GLY A 46 0.86 29.82 -9.39
C GLY A 46 1.94 28.79 -9.73
N GLN A 47 2.12 28.51 -11.03
CA GLN A 47 3.18 27.63 -11.52
C GLN A 47 4.57 28.22 -11.22
N GLU A 48 4.78 29.49 -11.53
CA GLU A 48 6.05 30.17 -11.25
C GLU A 48 6.37 30.26 -9.75
N LEU A 49 5.36 30.51 -8.91
CA LEU A 49 5.56 30.45 -7.47
C LEU A 49 6.06 29.06 -7.01
N VAL A 50 5.42 27.99 -7.52
CA VAL A 50 5.79 26.62 -7.12
C VAL A 50 7.14 26.22 -7.70
N LYS A 51 7.50 26.60 -8.93
CA LYS A 51 8.84 26.39 -9.48
C LYS A 51 9.93 27.02 -8.61
N LYS A 52 9.70 28.26 -8.10
CA LYS A 52 10.62 28.92 -7.17
C LYS A 52 10.78 28.17 -5.85
N LEU A 53 9.72 27.56 -5.35
CA LEU A 53 9.81 26.70 -4.15
C LEU A 53 10.59 25.43 -4.44
N ILE A 54 10.32 24.78 -5.57
CA ILE A 54 11.00 23.53 -5.97
C ILE A 54 12.49 23.76 -6.21
N SER A 55 12.90 24.92 -6.76
CA SER A 55 14.33 25.21 -6.96
C SER A 55 15.15 25.25 -5.67
N GLN A 56 14.50 25.37 -4.51
CA GLN A 56 15.13 25.39 -3.19
C GLN A 56 14.80 24.12 -2.36
N ALA A 57 14.03 23.21 -2.92
CA ALA A 57 13.59 22.00 -2.22
C ALA A 57 14.54 20.82 -2.52
N ASP A 58 14.70 19.95 -1.54
CA ASP A 58 15.40 18.67 -1.72
C ASP A 58 14.58 17.69 -2.54
N MET A 59 13.27 17.72 -2.31
CA MET A 59 12.33 16.76 -2.90
C MET A 59 11.04 17.45 -3.30
N VAL A 60 10.44 16.98 -4.39
CA VAL A 60 9.06 17.29 -4.76
C VAL A 60 8.26 16.00 -4.83
N LEU A 61 7.07 16.01 -4.20
CA LEU A 61 6.13 14.89 -4.26
C LEU A 61 4.85 15.35 -4.95
N GLU A 62 4.41 14.59 -5.93
CA GLU A 62 3.18 14.83 -6.66
C GLU A 62 2.36 13.56 -6.84
N ASN A 63 1.05 13.71 -7.02
CA ASN A 63 0.14 12.60 -7.32
C ASN A 63 -0.89 12.97 -8.39
N PHE A 64 -0.52 13.82 -9.33
CA PHE A 64 -1.34 14.16 -10.47
C PHE A 64 -1.37 13.01 -11.49
N ARG A 65 -2.27 13.10 -12.44
CA ARG A 65 -2.24 12.21 -13.60
C ARG A 65 -0.96 12.42 -14.38
N PRO A 66 -0.30 11.35 -14.86
CA PRO A 66 0.89 11.45 -15.71
C PRO A 66 0.72 12.44 -16.84
N GLY A 67 1.72 13.27 -17.08
CA GLY A 67 1.70 14.35 -18.07
C GLY A 67 1.09 15.67 -17.58
N THR A 68 0.60 15.76 -16.34
CA THR A 68 0.02 17.01 -15.83
C THR A 68 1.10 18.05 -15.49
N LEU A 69 2.16 17.66 -14.81
CA LEU A 69 3.28 18.56 -14.49
C LEU A 69 4.01 19.00 -15.77
N GLU A 70 4.17 18.11 -16.73
CA GLU A 70 4.78 18.40 -18.03
C GLU A 70 4.01 19.52 -18.77
N LYS A 71 2.68 19.46 -18.77
CA LYS A 71 1.83 20.52 -19.35
C LYS A 71 2.00 21.88 -18.68
N TRP A 72 2.45 21.90 -17.43
CA TRP A 72 2.68 23.11 -16.67
C TRP A 72 4.14 23.57 -16.70
N GLY A 73 4.99 22.95 -17.54
CA GLY A 73 6.42 23.24 -17.61
C GLY A 73 7.14 22.92 -16.32
N MET A 74 6.77 21.83 -15.68
CA MET A 74 7.33 21.30 -14.42
C MET A 74 7.69 19.82 -14.57
N SER A 75 8.14 19.39 -15.75
CA SER A 75 8.74 18.07 -15.93
C SER A 75 10.00 17.93 -15.06
N TYR A 76 10.42 16.68 -14.81
CA TYR A 76 11.67 16.46 -14.11
C TYR A 76 12.86 17.11 -14.81
N ASP A 77 12.94 16.98 -16.14
CA ASP A 77 14.04 17.53 -16.94
C ASP A 77 14.12 19.07 -16.82
N GLU A 78 12.95 19.75 -16.84
CA GLU A 78 12.90 21.21 -16.66
C GLU A 78 13.29 21.65 -15.25
N LEU A 79 12.86 20.91 -14.24
CA LEU A 79 13.13 21.25 -12.83
C LEU A 79 14.56 20.88 -12.43
N SER A 80 15.07 19.72 -12.86
CA SER A 80 16.42 19.25 -12.56
C SER A 80 17.50 20.06 -13.27
N ALA A 81 17.19 20.71 -14.40
CA ALA A 81 18.09 21.66 -15.05
C ALA A 81 18.46 22.85 -14.14
N GLN A 82 17.57 23.25 -13.23
CA GLN A 82 17.81 24.30 -12.25
C GLN A 82 18.28 23.77 -10.89
N ASN A 83 17.94 22.53 -10.56
CA ASN A 83 18.30 21.83 -9.33
C ASN A 83 18.70 20.38 -9.64
N PRO A 84 19.97 20.13 -10.04
CA PRO A 84 20.43 18.79 -10.43
C PRO A 84 20.28 17.74 -9.33
N GLY A 85 20.27 18.16 -8.07
CA GLY A 85 20.05 17.29 -6.91
C GLY A 85 18.57 17.03 -6.57
N LEU A 86 17.62 17.53 -7.35
CA LEU A 86 16.20 17.37 -7.08
C LEU A 86 15.77 15.90 -7.16
N ILE A 87 15.08 15.43 -6.13
CA ILE A 87 14.41 14.13 -6.12
C ILE A 87 12.93 14.36 -6.37
N MET A 88 12.40 13.80 -7.48
CA MET A 88 10.98 13.89 -7.80
C MET A 88 10.27 12.57 -7.51
N ILE A 89 9.29 12.60 -6.62
CA ILE A 89 8.48 11.45 -6.21
C ILE A 89 7.12 11.56 -6.87
N ARG A 90 6.76 10.59 -7.70
CA ARG A 90 5.53 10.59 -8.49
C ARG A 90 4.67 9.40 -8.11
N VAL A 91 3.55 9.65 -7.44
CA VAL A 91 2.60 8.61 -7.02
C VAL A 91 1.43 8.60 -7.97
N SER A 92 1.13 7.47 -8.59
CA SER A 92 0.00 7.35 -9.51
C SER A 92 -0.63 5.96 -9.46
N GLY A 93 -1.80 5.80 -10.08
CA GLY A 93 -2.49 4.51 -10.08
C GLY A 93 -1.70 3.39 -10.76
N TYR A 94 -1.06 3.72 -11.90
CA TYR A 94 -0.43 2.74 -12.80
C TYR A 94 1.02 3.06 -13.17
N GLY A 95 1.66 4.01 -12.51
CA GLY A 95 2.99 4.47 -12.87
C GLY A 95 2.99 5.50 -14.00
N GLN A 96 4.16 6.05 -14.28
CA GLN A 96 4.36 7.09 -15.29
C GLN A 96 4.46 6.51 -16.70
N THR A 97 4.75 5.22 -16.82
CA THR A 97 4.98 4.51 -18.10
C THR A 97 4.02 3.32 -18.24
N GLY A 98 4.10 2.62 -19.37
CA GLY A 98 3.30 1.43 -19.62
C GLY A 98 1.90 1.72 -20.19
N PRO A 99 1.16 0.66 -20.59
CA PRO A 99 -0.08 0.79 -21.35
C PRO A 99 -1.23 1.41 -20.55
N TYR A 100 -1.19 1.36 -19.23
CA TYR A 100 -2.25 1.88 -18.35
C TYR A 100 -1.92 3.22 -17.69
N SER A 101 -0.73 3.78 -17.90
CA SER A 101 -0.28 5.02 -17.28
C SER A 101 -1.27 6.19 -17.42
N LYS A 102 -1.98 6.27 -18.54
CA LYS A 102 -2.97 7.33 -18.81
C LYS A 102 -4.36 7.06 -18.23
N ARG A 103 -4.59 5.87 -17.66
CA ARG A 103 -5.88 5.53 -17.06
C ARG A 103 -6.03 6.18 -15.68
N ALA A 104 -7.28 6.45 -15.31
CA ALA A 104 -7.58 6.87 -13.94
C ALA A 104 -7.42 5.67 -12.99
N GLY A 105 -6.69 5.85 -11.90
CA GLY A 105 -6.48 4.83 -10.86
C GLY A 105 -6.48 5.47 -9.48
N TYR A 106 -7.26 4.87 -8.57
CA TYR A 106 -7.28 5.17 -7.15
C TYR A 106 -6.92 3.89 -6.38
N ALA A 107 -6.69 3.98 -5.07
CA ALA A 107 -6.32 2.83 -4.24
C ALA A 107 -7.20 1.59 -4.49
N SER A 108 -8.52 1.75 -4.53
CA SER A 108 -9.44 0.63 -4.75
C SER A 108 -9.27 -0.04 -6.11
N VAL A 109 -8.89 0.71 -7.14
CA VAL A 109 -8.58 0.17 -8.47
C VAL A 109 -7.22 -0.52 -8.45
N GLY A 110 -6.20 0.09 -7.82
CA GLY A 110 -4.89 -0.52 -7.62
C GLY A 110 -4.96 -1.82 -6.83
N GLU A 111 -5.76 -1.87 -5.75
CA GLU A 111 -6.02 -3.09 -4.97
C GLU A 111 -6.68 -4.19 -5.81
N ALA A 112 -7.59 -3.82 -6.73
CA ALA A 112 -8.25 -4.78 -7.60
C ALA A 112 -7.32 -5.32 -8.70
N ILE A 113 -6.59 -4.45 -9.38
CA ILE A 113 -5.63 -4.82 -10.44
C ILE A 113 -4.44 -5.59 -9.86
N GLY A 114 -3.92 -5.18 -8.69
CA GLY A 114 -2.84 -5.87 -7.99
C GLY A 114 -3.25 -7.21 -7.37
N GLY A 115 -4.56 -7.59 -7.42
CA GLY A 115 -5.05 -8.89 -6.98
C GLY A 115 -5.54 -8.94 -5.52
N MET A 116 -5.16 -8.01 -4.66
CA MET A 116 -5.51 -8.01 -3.23
C MET A 116 -7.03 -8.08 -3.01
N ARG A 117 -7.78 -7.29 -3.77
CA ARG A 117 -9.25 -7.27 -3.67
C ARG A 117 -9.87 -8.63 -3.98
N TYR A 118 -9.30 -9.37 -4.92
CA TYR A 118 -9.80 -10.70 -5.29
C TYR A 118 -9.66 -11.71 -4.14
N LEU A 119 -8.57 -11.62 -3.37
CA LEU A 119 -8.27 -12.55 -2.28
C LEU A 119 -8.93 -12.19 -0.94
N CYS A 120 -9.47 -10.97 -0.79
CA CYS A 120 -10.10 -10.55 0.46
C CYS A 120 -11.57 -10.95 0.53
N GLY A 121 -11.96 -11.62 1.62
CA GLY A 121 -13.34 -11.98 1.94
C GLY A 121 -13.59 -13.47 2.01
N GLU A 122 -14.84 -13.82 2.28
CA GLU A 122 -15.29 -15.21 2.33
C GLU A 122 -15.38 -15.83 0.92
N PRO A 123 -15.15 -17.15 0.78
CA PRO A 123 -15.16 -17.83 -0.52
C PRO A 123 -16.46 -17.67 -1.31
N ASP A 124 -17.59 -17.72 -0.61
CA ASP A 124 -18.95 -17.70 -1.17
C ASP A 124 -19.54 -16.30 -1.36
N ARG A 125 -18.74 -15.25 -1.06
CA ARG A 125 -19.19 -13.86 -1.12
C ARG A 125 -18.39 -13.05 -2.15
N LYS A 126 -18.92 -11.86 -2.45
CA LYS A 126 -18.20 -10.88 -3.27
C LYS A 126 -16.87 -10.48 -2.61
N PRO A 127 -15.81 -10.23 -3.39
CA PRO A 127 -14.57 -9.70 -2.86
C PRO A 127 -14.76 -8.50 -1.94
N SER A 128 -14.13 -8.53 -0.79
CA SER A 128 -14.23 -7.50 0.23
C SER A 128 -13.06 -6.52 0.18
N ARG A 129 -13.26 -5.35 0.77
CA ARG A 129 -12.19 -4.40 1.06
C ARG A 129 -11.45 -4.81 2.34
N THR A 130 -10.16 -4.55 2.41
CA THR A 130 -9.36 -4.73 3.64
C THR A 130 -9.75 -3.79 4.80
N GLY A 131 -10.70 -2.88 4.58
CA GLY A 131 -11.15 -1.90 5.57
C GLY A 131 -10.33 -0.61 5.63
N LEU A 132 -9.10 -0.62 5.15
CA LEU A 132 -8.18 0.51 5.11
C LEU A 132 -7.81 0.88 3.67
N SER A 133 -7.22 2.07 3.46
CA SER A 133 -6.63 2.48 2.17
C SER A 133 -5.21 1.89 2.06
N LEU A 134 -5.14 0.57 1.91
CA LEU A 134 -3.87 -0.15 1.97
C LEU A 134 -3.02 0.11 0.73
N GLY A 135 -3.64 0.20 -0.45
CA GLY A 135 -2.94 0.52 -1.69
C GLY A 135 -2.22 1.86 -1.62
N ASP A 136 -2.89 2.91 -1.12
CA ASP A 136 -2.27 4.23 -0.94
C ASP A 136 -1.14 4.19 0.10
N SER A 137 -1.35 3.46 1.20
CA SER A 137 -0.36 3.34 2.28
C SER A 137 0.90 2.60 1.81
N LEU A 138 0.74 1.54 1.03
CA LEU A 138 1.86 0.80 0.44
C LEU A 138 2.62 1.69 -0.56
N ALA A 139 1.92 2.36 -1.47
CA ALA A 139 2.55 3.28 -2.42
C ALA A 139 3.33 4.38 -1.70
N ALA A 140 2.77 4.97 -0.65
CA ALA A 140 3.45 5.99 0.15
C ALA A 140 4.69 5.43 0.86
N THR A 141 4.64 4.20 1.35
CA THR A 141 5.77 3.53 2.01
C THR A 141 6.90 3.26 1.02
N TYR A 142 6.60 2.67 -0.15
CA TYR A 142 7.61 2.43 -1.18
C TYR A 142 8.16 3.73 -1.78
N ALA A 143 7.31 4.75 -1.96
CA ALA A 143 7.74 6.08 -2.36
C ALA A 143 8.74 6.69 -1.35
N CYS A 144 8.47 6.55 -0.06
CA CYS A 144 9.37 7.01 0.99
C CYS A 144 10.69 6.22 0.99
N MET A 145 10.65 4.89 0.84
CA MET A 145 11.87 4.07 0.72
C MET A 145 12.70 4.47 -0.50
N GLY A 146 12.05 4.65 -1.65
CA GLY A 146 12.71 5.14 -2.86
C GLY A 146 13.33 6.52 -2.68
N ALA A 147 12.63 7.43 -2.01
CA ALA A 147 13.13 8.76 -1.71
C ALA A 147 14.39 8.73 -0.82
N LEU A 148 14.42 7.87 0.21
CA LEU A 148 15.59 7.69 1.07
C LEU A 148 16.78 7.09 0.30
N ALA A 149 16.53 6.13 -0.58
CA ALA A 149 17.58 5.56 -1.45
C ALA A 149 18.12 6.62 -2.42
N ALA A 150 17.24 7.43 -3.01
CA ALA A 150 17.63 8.54 -3.88
C ALA A 150 18.44 9.61 -3.13
N LEU A 151 18.08 9.91 -1.89
CA LEU A 151 18.83 10.83 -1.04
C LEU A 151 20.24 10.32 -0.79
N HIS A 152 20.38 9.04 -0.46
CA HIS A 152 21.71 8.42 -0.29
C HIS A 152 22.55 8.42 -1.57
N HIS A 153 21.92 8.21 -2.73
CA HIS A 153 22.58 8.35 -4.03
C HIS A 153 23.06 9.79 -4.25
N ARG A 154 22.18 10.76 -4.03
CA ARG A 154 22.49 12.20 -4.17
C ARG A 154 23.66 12.64 -3.28
N GLU A 155 23.73 12.16 -2.04
CA GLU A 155 24.85 12.48 -1.13
C GLU A 155 26.21 12.05 -1.69
N LYS A 156 26.26 11.02 -2.52
CA LYS A 156 27.48 10.51 -3.14
C LYS A 156 27.81 11.12 -4.49
N THR A 157 26.77 11.43 -5.28
CA THR A 157 26.94 11.83 -6.69
C THR A 157 26.61 13.30 -6.93
N GLY A 158 25.84 13.92 -6.06
CA GLY A 158 25.23 15.24 -6.28
C GLY A 158 23.97 15.21 -7.16
N GLU A 159 23.59 14.04 -7.71
CA GLU A 159 22.52 13.89 -8.67
C GLU A 159 21.22 13.42 -8.00
N GLY A 160 20.11 14.09 -8.34
CA GLY A 160 18.76 13.64 -7.99
C GLY A 160 18.23 12.61 -8.99
N GLN A 161 17.00 12.16 -8.77
CA GLN A 161 16.33 11.21 -9.68
C GLN A 161 14.83 11.21 -9.50
N VAL A 162 14.13 10.55 -10.43
CA VAL A 162 12.68 10.32 -10.33
C VAL A 162 12.40 9.00 -9.62
N ILE A 163 11.43 9.03 -8.71
CA ILE A 163 10.85 7.85 -8.07
C ILE A 163 9.42 7.71 -8.60
N ASP A 164 9.17 6.69 -9.39
CA ASP A 164 7.82 6.34 -9.87
C ASP A 164 7.21 5.30 -8.93
N ALA A 165 6.18 5.69 -8.19
CA ALA A 165 5.50 4.85 -7.21
C ALA A 165 4.08 4.54 -7.68
N SER A 166 3.91 3.39 -8.28
CA SER A 166 2.63 2.91 -8.77
C SER A 166 1.84 2.22 -7.64
N ILE A 167 0.57 2.59 -7.49
CA ILE A 167 -0.30 2.00 -6.45
C ILE A 167 -0.50 0.50 -6.70
N TYR A 168 -0.80 0.08 -7.95
CA TYR A 168 -1.07 -1.32 -8.23
C TYR A 168 0.17 -2.21 -8.08
N GLU A 169 1.35 -1.72 -8.45
CA GLU A 169 2.62 -2.44 -8.27
C GLU A 169 2.98 -2.56 -6.79
N SER A 170 2.75 -1.49 -6.03
CA SER A 170 2.92 -1.52 -4.58
C SER A 170 2.02 -2.57 -3.90
N VAL A 171 0.80 -2.73 -4.39
CA VAL A 171 -0.09 -3.82 -3.94
C VAL A 171 0.46 -5.18 -4.35
N LEU A 172 0.94 -5.31 -5.60
CA LEU A 172 1.47 -6.56 -6.12
C LEU A 172 2.66 -7.09 -5.29
N THR A 173 3.49 -6.21 -4.74
CA THR A 173 4.67 -6.60 -3.93
C THR A 173 4.30 -7.36 -2.65
N VAL A 174 3.08 -7.21 -2.14
CA VAL A 174 2.62 -7.89 -0.92
C VAL A 174 1.70 -9.08 -1.22
N MET A 175 1.60 -9.48 -2.49
CA MET A 175 0.77 -10.61 -2.93
C MET A 175 1.47 -11.97 -2.79
N GLU A 176 2.55 -12.03 -2.02
CA GLU A 176 3.30 -13.26 -1.70
C GLU A 176 3.67 -14.08 -2.95
N ALA A 177 3.33 -15.37 -2.95
CA ALA A 177 3.66 -16.33 -4.00
C ALA A 177 2.58 -16.48 -5.08
N THR A 178 1.57 -15.61 -5.14
CA THR A 178 0.43 -15.77 -6.08
C THR A 178 0.85 -15.86 -7.54
N ILE A 179 1.85 -15.08 -7.96
CA ILE A 179 2.37 -15.14 -9.33
C ILE A 179 3.14 -16.45 -9.61
N PRO A 180 4.13 -16.85 -8.79
CA PRO A 180 4.79 -18.15 -8.93
C PRO A 180 3.83 -19.34 -8.86
N GLU A 181 2.85 -19.33 -7.97
CA GLU A 181 1.82 -20.36 -7.88
C GLU A 181 1.09 -20.54 -9.21
N TYR A 182 0.69 -19.46 -9.83
CA TYR A 182 0.05 -19.52 -11.13
C TYR A 182 1.00 -19.95 -12.25
N THR A 183 2.18 -19.35 -12.33
CA THR A 183 3.10 -19.58 -13.47
C THR A 183 3.74 -20.96 -13.46
N VAL A 184 3.93 -21.56 -12.29
CA VAL A 184 4.57 -22.88 -12.13
C VAL A 184 3.55 -24.01 -12.09
N SER A 185 2.41 -23.81 -11.42
CA SER A 185 1.44 -24.89 -11.17
C SER A 185 0.04 -24.63 -11.75
N ASN A 186 -0.19 -23.49 -12.41
CA ASN A 186 -1.51 -23.02 -12.83
C ASN A 186 -2.50 -22.87 -11.66
N HIS A 187 -2.00 -22.76 -10.42
CA HIS A 187 -2.85 -22.60 -9.26
C HIS A 187 -3.31 -21.14 -9.15
N ILE A 188 -4.62 -20.93 -9.15
CA ILE A 188 -5.23 -19.63 -8.87
C ILE A 188 -5.66 -19.65 -7.40
N ARG A 189 -4.99 -18.82 -6.59
CA ARG A 189 -5.36 -18.66 -5.18
C ARG A 189 -6.73 -17.99 -5.09
N GLU A 190 -7.61 -18.58 -4.30
CA GLU A 190 -8.96 -18.07 -4.05
C GLU A 190 -9.09 -17.43 -2.67
N ARG A 191 -10.22 -16.77 -2.42
CA ARG A 191 -10.56 -16.26 -1.08
C ARG A 191 -10.70 -17.40 -0.08
N SER A 192 -10.15 -17.23 1.10
CA SER A 192 -10.16 -18.22 2.18
C SER A 192 -10.77 -17.71 3.49
N GLY A 193 -11.41 -16.54 3.45
CA GLY A 193 -11.92 -15.89 4.67
C GLY A 193 -10.79 -15.55 5.63
N SER A 194 -10.91 -16.04 6.84
CA SER A 194 -9.92 -15.89 7.90
C SER A 194 -8.89 -17.02 7.98
N LYS A 195 -9.04 -18.07 7.15
CA LYS A 195 -8.12 -19.20 7.12
C LYS A 195 -6.85 -18.85 6.36
N LEU A 196 -5.72 -19.32 6.86
CA LEU A 196 -4.49 -19.36 6.08
C LEU A 196 -4.45 -20.71 5.36
N PRO A 197 -4.56 -20.77 4.01
CA PRO A 197 -4.67 -22.01 3.28
C PRO A 197 -3.49 -22.96 3.53
N ASN A 198 -3.75 -24.24 3.73
CA ASN A 198 -2.77 -25.29 3.99
C ASN A 198 -1.92 -25.09 5.25
N ILE A 199 -2.31 -24.18 6.14
CA ILE A 199 -1.61 -23.89 7.39
C ILE A 199 -2.60 -23.90 8.56
N ALA A 200 -2.74 -25.08 9.19
CA ALA A 200 -3.59 -25.26 10.36
C ALA A 200 -2.73 -25.30 11.65
N LEU A 201 -3.17 -24.75 12.74
CA LEU A 201 -4.33 -23.90 13.00
C LEU A 201 -3.93 -22.43 12.85
N SER A 202 -4.42 -21.76 11.82
CA SER A 202 -4.26 -20.32 11.63
C SER A 202 -5.57 -19.78 11.10
N ASN A 203 -6.47 -19.41 12.03
CA ASN A 203 -7.84 -19.02 11.71
C ASN A 203 -8.48 -18.22 12.85
N ILE A 204 -9.67 -17.71 12.61
CA ILE A 204 -10.59 -17.15 13.60
C ILE A 204 -11.59 -18.22 13.99
N TYR A 205 -11.82 -18.38 15.29
CA TYR A 205 -12.75 -19.35 15.86
C TYR A 205 -13.75 -18.66 16.76
N ASP A 206 -14.99 -19.12 16.70
CA ASP A 206 -16.03 -18.60 17.58
C ASP A 206 -15.84 -19.12 19.01
N CYS A 207 -16.13 -18.28 19.96
CA CYS A 207 -16.11 -18.61 21.38
C CYS A 207 -17.34 -18.02 22.07
N LYS A 208 -17.54 -18.36 23.36
CA LYS A 208 -18.74 -18.00 24.11
C LYS A 208 -19.12 -16.51 24.06
N ASN A 209 -18.12 -15.62 24.03
CA ASN A 209 -18.33 -14.18 24.15
C ASN A 209 -17.80 -13.39 22.94
N GLY A 210 -17.60 -14.03 21.79
CA GLY A 210 -17.04 -13.41 20.57
C GLY A 210 -16.22 -14.38 19.77
N SER A 211 -15.09 -13.92 19.22
CA SER A 211 -14.20 -14.74 18.40
C SER A 211 -12.76 -14.56 18.86
N ILE A 212 -11.94 -15.58 18.68
CA ILE A 212 -10.50 -15.54 18.95
C ILE A 212 -9.70 -15.89 17.70
N VAL A 213 -8.52 -15.32 17.58
CA VAL A 213 -7.54 -15.71 16.57
C VAL A 213 -6.60 -16.76 17.18
N ILE A 214 -6.46 -17.92 16.53
CA ILE A 214 -5.50 -18.94 16.93
C ILE A 214 -4.48 -19.09 15.81
N GLY A 215 -3.18 -18.97 16.17
CA GLY A 215 -2.04 -19.25 15.29
C GLY A 215 -1.17 -20.34 15.91
N ALA A 216 -1.59 -21.60 15.83
CA ALA A 216 -0.90 -22.74 16.42
C ALA A 216 -0.37 -23.74 15.36
N ASN A 217 0.24 -23.20 14.32
CA ASN A 217 0.69 -23.96 13.14
C ASN A 217 2.03 -24.69 13.33
N GLN A 218 2.86 -24.32 14.31
CA GLN A 218 4.08 -25.09 14.66
C GLN A 218 3.78 -26.30 15.53
N ASP A 219 4.47 -27.40 15.34
CA ASP A 219 4.20 -28.66 16.04
C ASP A 219 4.28 -28.53 17.57
N THR A 220 5.22 -27.76 18.08
CA THR A 220 5.37 -27.52 19.53
C THR A 220 4.23 -26.65 20.09
N ILE A 221 3.75 -25.68 19.31
CA ILE A 221 2.65 -24.80 19.71
C ILE A 221 1.32 -25.56 19.63
N PHE A 222 1.14 -26.38 18.58
CA PHE A 222 -0.02 -27.25 18.43
C PHE A 222 -0.16 -28.20 19.61
N ARG A 223 0.93 -28.83 20.03
CA ARG A 223 0.94 -29.74 21.20
C ARG A 223 0.48 -29.02 22.47
N ARG A 224 1.01 -27.82 22.73
CA ARG A 224 0.59 -27.00 23.88
C ARG A 224 -0.89 -26.60 23.82
N LEU A 225 -1.40 -26.36 22.62
CA LEU A 225 -2.82 -26.07 22.43
C LEU A 225 -3.67 -27.31 22.75
N CYS A 226 -3.27 -28.51 22.28
CA CYS A 226 -3.95 -29.76 22.60
C CYS A 226 -3.98 -30.01 24.12
N ASP A 227 -2.87 -29.78 24.82
CA ASP A 227 -2.80 -29.88 26.27
C ASP A 227 -3.75 -28.89 26.95
N ALA A 228 -3.77 -27.64 26.49
CA ALA A 228 -4.66 -26.60 27.03
C ALA A 228 -6.15 -26.89 26.80
N MET A 229 -6.47 -27.55 25.69
CA MET A 229 -7.83 -28.03 25.36
C MET A 229 -8.20 -29.33 26.13
N GLN A 230 -7.26 -29.91 26.86
CA GLN A 230 -7.41 -31.21 27.52
C GLN A 230 -7.68 -32.37 26.52
N GLN A 231 -7.09 -32.27 25.34
CA GLN A 231 -7.16 -33.26 24.24
C GLN A 231 -5.76 -33.58 23.71
N PRO A 232 -4.82 -34.06 24.56
CA PRO A 232 -3.43 -34.29 24.14
C PRO A 232 -3.28 -35.36 23.08
N GLU A 233 -4.27 -36.27 22.94
CA GLU A 233 -4.33 -37.32 21.91
C GLU A 233 -4.34 -36.75 20.49
N LEU A 234 -4.89 -35.57 20.24
CA LEU A 234 -4.88 -34.92 18.93
C LEU A 234 -3.46 -34.66 18.43
N ALA A 235 -2.52 -34.41 19.30
CA ALA A 235 -1.12 -34.19 18.94
C ALA A 235 -0.42 -35.47 18.43
N SER A 236 -1.01 -36.64 18.71
CA SER A 236 -0.52 -37.93 18.27
C SER A 236 -1.34 -38.55 17.14
N ASP A 237 -2.44 -37.95 16.76
CA ASP A 237 -3.26 -38.38 15.62
C ASP A 237 -2.47 -38.21 14.31
N LYS A 238 -2.44 -39.26 13.49
CA LYS A 238 -1.72 -39.27 12.20
C LYS A 238 -2.15 -38.14 11.25
N ARG A 239 -3.39 -37.68 11.36
CA ARG A 239 -3.93 -36.56 10.56
C ARG A 239 -3.34 -35.22 10.97
N PHE A 240 -2.82 -35.10 12.20
CA PHE A 240 -2.43 -33.81 12.80
C PHE A 240 -1.00 -33.81 13.36
N ILE A 241 -0.27 -34.90 13.23
CA ILE A 241 1.02 -35.17 13.88
C ILE A 241 2.12 -34.16 13.53
N ASN A 242 2.04 -33.55 12.36
CA ASN A 242 2.99 -32.54 11.90
C ASN A 242 2.30 -31.43 11.10
N HIS A 243 3.04 -30.38 10.82
CA HIS A 243 2.54 -29.19 10.12
C HIS A 243 1.87 -29.53 8.77
N VAL A 244 2.48 -30.37 7.94
CA VAL A 244 1.96 -30.75 6.62
C VAL A 244 0.64 -31.51 6.76
N SER A 245 0.62 -32.56 7.61
CA SER A 245 -0.58 -33.36 7.85
C SER A 245 -1.74 -32.51 8.38
N ARG A 246 -1.48 -31.51 9.22
CA ARG A 246 -2.52 -30.58 9.67
C ARG A 246 -3.03 -29.69 8.54
N GLY A 247 -2.15 -29.23 7.67
CA GLY A 247 -2.53 -28.47 6.49
C GLY A 247 -3.47 -29.26 5.57
N ASP A 248 -3.11 -30.51 5.28
CA ASP A 248 -3.90 -31.43 4.44
C ASP A 248 -5.28 -31.77 5.05
N ASN A 249 -5.39 -31.72 6.38
CA ASN A 249 -6.62 -32.04 7.13
C ASN A 249 -7.23 -30.81 7.82
N GLN A 250 -7.00 -29.61 7.29
CA GLN A 250 -7.39 -28.34 7.90
C GLN A 250 -8.90 -28.23 8.19
N GLU A 251 -9.73 -28.80 7.34
CA GLU A 251 -11.20 -28.76 7.50
C GLU A 251 -11.71 -29.75 8.58
N THR A 252 -10.91 -30.76 8.92
CA THR A 252 -11.27 -31.75 9.94
C THR A 252 -10.80 -31.33 11.34
N LEU A 253 -9.74 -30.56 11.38
CA LEU A 253 -9.11 -30.06 12.57
C LEU A 253 -9.87 -28.84 13.14
#